data_08b1564d38eca2f277de5f614549c711
#
_entry.id   08b1564d38eca2f277de5f614549c711
#
_cell.length_a   1.000
_cell.length_b   1.000
_cell.length_c   1.000
_cell.angle_alpha   90.00
_cell.angle_beta   90.00
_cell.angle_gamma   90.00
#
_symmetry.space_group_name_H-M   'P 1'
#
loop_
_entity.id
_entity.type
_entity.pdbx_description
1 polymer ?
#
loop_
_entity_poly.entity_id
_entity_poly.type
_entity_poly.pdbx_seq_one_letter_code
_entity_poly.pdbx_strand_id
1 'polypeptide(L)'
;MRARNTLTLVMTFALPMAVLAQGSAKTNAKPAAKPAESRLVVMPASDMKWTDLDPGAPGVKVADLWGNHAASGAFGALFKLPAGFAAPLHTHTYDMKVVIVSGTYIQAPEGKPEFRLGPGSYFMQPGGDYRHTTTCDKASDCVFFVEGKGPFDLKPVDAGKASTK
;
A
#
# COMPACT_ATOMS: atom_id res chain seq x y z
N MET A 1 -88.59 37.79 1.78
CA MET A 1 -87.21 37.39 2.02
C MET A 1 -86.85 36.28 1.03
N ARG A 2 -86.00 36.57 0.05
CA ARG A 2 -85.65 35.62 -1.06
C ARG A 2 -84.39 34.85 -0.74
N ALA A 3 -84.47 33.51 -0.63
CA ALA A 3 -83.34 32.61 -0.53
C ALA A 3 -82.71 32.48 -1.91
N ARG A 4 -81.42 32.71 -2.00
CA ARG A 4 -80.58 32.47 -3.20
C ARG A 4 -79.89 31.16 -3.04
N ASN A 5 -80.29 30.17 -3.85
CA ASN A 5 -79.55 28.88 -3.99
C ASN A 5 -78.32 29.07 -4.85
N THR A 6 -77.18 28.83 -4.32
CA THR A 6 -75.90 28.79 -5.06
C THR A 6 -75.61 27.34 -5.43
N LEU A 7 -75.63 27.05 -6.73
CA LEU A 7 -75.31 25.73 -7.30
C LEU A 7 -73.78 25.61 -7.44
N THR A 8 -73.16 24.77 -6.68
CA THR A 8 -71.72 24.52 -6.77
C THR A 8 -71.50 23.41 -7.78
N LEU A 9 -70.84 23.71 -8.90
CA LEU A 9 -70.43 22.76 -9.93
C LEU A 9 -69.12 22.09 -9.51
N VAL A 10 -69.12 20.79 -9.20
CA VAL A 10 -67.96 19.99 -8.92
C VAL A 10 -67.38 19.47 -10.23
N MET A 11 -66.22 19.97 -10.62
CA MET A 11 -65.51 19.57 -11.81
C MET A 11 -64.55 18.48 -11.40
N THR A 12 -64.82 17.21 -11.73
CA THR A 12 -63.89 16.04 -11.52
C THR A 12 -62.86 16.00 -12.63
N PHE A 13 -61.60 16.32 -12.28
CA PHE A 13 -60.45 16.10 -13.16
C PHE A 13 -60.00 14.66 -13.04
N ALA A 14 -60.16 13.87 -14.11
CA ALA A 14 -59.53 12.57 -14.24
C ALA A 14 -58.09 12.75 -14.73
N LEU A 15 -57.09 12.45 -13.88
CA LEU A 15 -55.69 12.36 -14.29
C LEU A 15 -55.44 10.98 -14.93
N PRO A 16 -54.77 10.90 -16.08
CA PRO A 16 -54.31 9.61 -16.60
C PRO A 16 -53.07 9.13 -15.80
N MET A 17 -53.19 7.97 -15.18
CA MET A 17 -52.04 7.25 -14.59
C MET A 17 -51.12 6.75 -15.70
N ALA A 18 -49.98 7.40 -15.87
CA ALA A 18 -48.90 6.88 -16.69
C ALA A 18 -48.17 5.75 -15.91
N VAL A 19 -48.38 4.52 -16.30
CA VAL A 19 -47.63 3.35 -15.80
C VAL A 19 -46.21 3.43 -16.38
N LEU A 20 -45.26 3.89 -15.59
CA LEU A 20 -43.85 3.78 -15.90
C LEU A 20 -43.41 2.32 -15.71
N ALA A 21 -43.24 1.62 -16.83
CA ALA A 21 -42.62 0.30 -16.83
C ALA A 21 -41.13 0.46 -16.39
N GLN A 22 -40.83 0.13 -15.15
CA GLN A 22 -39.46 0.02 -14.67
C GLN A 22 -38.81 -1.23 -15.29
N GLY A 23 -38.03 -1.01 -16.33
CA GLY A 23 -37.18 -2.01 -16.91
C GLY A 23 -36.14 -2.44 -15.86
N SER A 24 -36.30 -3.64 -15.29
CA SER A 24 -35.28 -4.27 -14.46
C SER A 24 -34.02 -4.51 -15.29
N ALA A 25 -33.06 -3.61 -15.18
CA ALA A 25 -31.71 -3.85 -15.67
C ALA A 25 -31.12 -5.03 -14.88
N LYS A 26 -31.04 -6.20 -15.51
CA LYS A 26 -30.28 -7.33 -14.98
C LYS A 26 -28.82 -6.93 -14.96
N THR A 27 -28.34 -6.45 -13.82
CA THR A 27 -26.90 -6.30 -13.58
C THR A 27 -26.29 -7.71 -13.55
N ASN A 28 -25.55 -8.05 -14.61
CA ASN A 28 -24.68 -9.21 -14.62
C ASN A 28 -23.51 -8.97 -13.64
N ALA A 29 -23.80 -9.00 -12.35
CA ALA A 29 -22.76 -9.05 -11.34
C ALA A 29 -22.02 -10.37 -11.50
N LYS A 30 -20.75 -10.31 -11.92
CA LYS A 30 -19.86 -11.47 -11.91
C LYS A 30 -19.92 -12.07 -10.50
N PRO A 31 -20.16 -13.39 -10.36
CA PRO A 31 -20.19 -14.04 -9.05
C PRO A 31 -18.90 -13.68 -8.29
N ALA A 32 -19.04 -13.16 -7.07
CA ALA A 32 -17.90 -12.94 -6.20
C ALA A 32 -17.17 -14.26 -6.04
N ALA A 33 -15.88 -14.28 -6.34
CA ALA A 33 -15.06 -15.47 -6.13
C ALA A 33 -15.18 -15.88 -4.65
N LYS A 34 -15.47 -17.19 -4.42
CA LYS A 34 -15.51 -17.75 -3.06
C LYS A 34 -14.20 -17.39 -2.38
N PRO A 35 -14.20 -16.83 -1.15
CA PRO A 35 -12.97 -16.53 -0.43
C PRO A 35 -12.09 -17.79 -0.42
N ALA A 36 -10.83 -17.63 -0.78
CA ALA A 36 -9.86 -18.72 -0.68
C ALA A 36 -9.84 -19.18 0.78
N GLU A 37 -9.94 -20.49 0.98
CA GLU A 37 -9.89 -21.09 2.31
C GLU A 37 -8.53 -20.75 2.93
N SER A 38 -8.53 -19.96 4.02
CA SER A 38 -7.30 -19.58 4.69
C SER A 38 -6.67 -20.79 5.37
N ARG A 39 -5.42 -21.10 5.02
CA ARG A 39 -4.65 -22.19 5.62
C ARG A 39 -3.64 -21.62 6.58
N LEU A 40 -3.41 -22.31 7.70
CA LEU A 40 -2.29 -22.01 8.58
C LEU A 40 -0.98 -22.21 7.80
N VAL A 41 -0.16 -21.15 7.73
CA VAL A 41 1.19 -21.19 7.20
C VAL A 41 2.16 -20.95 8.35
N VAL A 42 3.10 -21.87 8.56
CA VAL A 42 4.17 -21.74 9.57
C VAL A 42 5.50 -21.78 8.84
N MET A 43 6.32 -20.77 9.07
CA MET A 43 7.65 -20.65 8.47
C MET A 43 8.66 -20.40 9.59
N PRO A 44 9.33 -21.43 10.13
CA PRO A 44 10.44 -21.26 11.07
C PRO A 44 11.56 -20.41 10.45
N ALA A 45 12.29 -19.66 11.28
CA ALA A 45 13.37 -18.81 10.79
C ALA A 45 14.46 -19.60 10.03
N SER A 46 14.68 -20.87 10.39
CA SER A 46 15.59 -21.79 9.68
C SER A 46 15.17 -22.13 8.25
N ASP A 47 13.88 -22.01 7.96
CA ASP A 47 13.29 -22.41 6.68
C ASP A 47 13.17 -21.24 5.69
N MET A 48 13.49 -20.02 6.14
CA MET A 48 13.44 -18.84 5.30
C MET A 48 14.39 -18.93 4.11
N LYS A 49 13.86 -18.64 2.94
CA LYS A 49 14.62 -18.67 1.68
C LYS A 49 15.16 -17.27 1.37
N TRP A 50 16.35 -17.00 1.88
CA TRP A 50 17.06 -15.76 1.60
C TRP A 50 17.67 -15.78 0.21
N THR A 51 17.39 -14.76 -0.60
CA THR A 51 18.01 -14.53 -1.91
C THR A 51 18.68 -13.16 -1.91
N ASP A 52 19.65 -12.95 -2.80
CA ASP A 52 20.23 -11.63 -3.00
C ASP A 52 19.18 -10.71 -3.62
N LEU A 53 19.03 -9.50 -3.07
CA LEU A 53 18.06 -8.54 -3.56
C LEU A 53 18.49 -7.92 -4.90
N ASP A 54 19.78 -7.56 -4.99
CA ASP A 54 20.38 -6.92 -6.16
C ASP A 54 21.86 -7.34 -6.24
N PRO A 55 22.32 -7.80 -7.41
CA PRO A 55 23.73 -8.09 -7.63
C PRO A 55 24.67 -6.89 -7.39
N GLY A 56 24.15 -5.66 -7.57
CA GLY A 56 24.88 -4.40 -7.31
C GLY A 56 24.99 -4.03 -5.83
N ALA A 57 24.27 -4.74 -4.94
CA ALA A 57 24.26 -4.50 -3.50
C ALA A 57 24.64 -5.79 -2.73
N PRO A 58 25.91 -6.21 -2.72
CA PRO A 58 26.33 -7.45 -2.10
C PRO A 58 25.94 -7.55 -0.62
N GLY A 59 25.38 -8.70 -0.24
CA GLY A 59 24.95 -8.97 1.13
C GLY A 59 23.58 -8.43 1.50
N VAL A 60 22.96 -7.60 0.67
CA VAL A 60 21.55 -7.21 0.83
C VAL A 60 20.67 -8.38 0.38
N LYS A 61 19.82 -8.87 1.29
CA LYS A 61 19.00 -10.06 1.04
C LYS A 61 17.53 -9.80 1.30
N VAL A 62 16.71 -10.62 0.65
CA VAL A 62 15.26 -10.63 0.82
C VAL A 62 14.75 -12.06 0.99
N ALA A 63 13.69 -12.22 1.80
CA ALA A 63 12.96 -13.48 1.94
C ALA A 63 11.46 -13.17 1.89
N ASP A 64 10.78 -13.60 0.83
CA ASP A 64 9.33 -13.45 0.70
C ASP A 64 8.62 -14.35 1.71
N LEU A 65 7.71 -13.76 2.51
CA LEU A 65 6.85 -14.48 3.44
C LEU A 65 5.51 -14.80 2.78
N TRP A 66 5.03 -13.88 1.94
CA TRP A 66 3.86 -14.04 1.08
C TRP A 66 3.94 -13.06 -0.09
N GLY A 67 3.31 -13.42 -1.20
CA GLY A 67 3.45 -12.66 -2.45
C GLY A 67 4.85 -12.82 -3.06
N ASN A 68 5.25 -11.84 -3.85
CA ASN A 68 6.59 -11.77 -4.44
C ASN A 68 6.99 -10.31 -4.56
N HIS A 69 8.07 -9.91 -3.85
CA HIS A 69 8.55 -8.53 -3.82
C HIS A 69 8.95 -7.99 -5.19
N ALA A 70 9.32 -8.84 -6.14
CA ALA A 70 9.73 -8.43 -7.49
C ALA A 70 8.58 -8.42 -8.52
N ALA A 71 7.39 -8.92 -8.15
CA ALA A 71 6.24 -9.01 -9.03
C ALA A 71 5.18 -7.94 -8.72
N SER A 72 4.24 -7.75 -9.66
CA SER A 72 3.04 -6.92 -9.41
C SER A 72 2.15 -7.58 -8.34
N GLY A 73 1.54 -6.76 -7.50
CA GLY A 73 0.65 -7.19 -6.43
C GLY A 73 1.24 -6.94 -5.04
N ALA A 74 0.45 -7.25 -4.03
CA ALA A 74 0.88 -7.06 -2.65
C ALA A 74 1.83 -8.18 -2.21
N PHE A 75 2.79 -7.83 -1.36
CA PHE A 75 3.75 -8.76 -0.78
C PHE A 75 4.05 -8.43 0.68
N GLY A 76 4.56 -9.41 1.42
CA GLY A 76 5.22 -9.24 2.70
C GLY A 76 6.52 -10.01 2.71
N ALA A 77 7.62 -9.32 3.00
CA ALA A 77 8.96 -9.91 2.96
C ALA A 77 9.83 -9.41 4.11
N LEU A 78 10.81 -10.20 4.52
CA LEU A 78 11.92 -9.73 5.33
C LEU A 78 13.06 -9.28 4.42
N PHE A 79 13.62 -8.14 4.76
CA PHE A 79 14.83 -7.60 4.15
C PHE A 79 15.96 -7.65 5.18
N LYS A 80 17.16 -7.86 4.69
CA LYS A 80 18.37 -7.87 5.51
C LYS A 80 19.44 -7.00 4.88
N LEU A 81 19.94 -6.04 5.65
CA LEU A 81 21.08 -5.21 5.29
C LEU A 81 22.27 -5.60 6.15
N PRO A 82 23.46 -5.78 5.59
CA PRO A 82 24.66 -5.98 6.38
C PRO A 82 25.00 -4.76 7.23
N ALA A 83 25.71 -4.98 8.33
CA ALA A 83 26.18 -3.92 9.21
C ALA A 83 26.98 -2.88 8.43
N GLY A 84 26.64 -1.60 8.61
CA GLY A 84 27.26 -0.47 7.92
C GLY A 84 26.82 -0.26 6.47
N PHE A 85 25.89 -1.05 5.95
CA PHE A 85 25.32 -0.81 4.61
C PHE A 85 24.69 0.57 4.53
N ALA A 86 24.88 1.25 3.41
CA ALA A 86 24.28 2.56 3.12
C ALA A 86 23.75 2.60 1.68
N ALA A 87 22.44 2.75 1.54
CA ALA A 87 21.83 3.03 0.26
C ALA A 87 21.99 4.51 -0.10
N PRO A 88 22.25 4.84 -1.38
CA PRO A 88 22.33 6.23 -1.83
C PRO A 88 20.97 6.94 -1.64
N LEU A 89 20.92 8.25 -1.90
CA LEU A 89 19.66 8.97 -1.97
C LEU A 89 18.78 8.36 -3.06
N HIS A 90 17.54 7.99 -2.70
CA HIS A 90 16.64 7.27 -3.59
C HIS A 90 15.18 7.55 -3.30
N THR A 91 14.31 7.04 -4.17
CA THR A 91 12.86 6.98 -4.03
C THR A 91 12.37 5.55 -4.29
N HIS A 92 11.11 5.29 -3.95
CA HIS A 92 10.37 4.07 -4.30
C HIS A 92 9.11 4.40 -5.08
N THR A 93 8.62 3.48 -5.93
CA THR A 93 7.35 3.71 -6.64
C THR A 93 6.15 3.67 -5.72
N TYR A 94 6.12 2.73 -4.78
CA TYR A 94 4.96 2.44 -3.93
C TYR A 94 5.23 2.72 -2.46
N ASP A 95 4.15 3.09 -1.74
CA ASP A 95 4.19 3.16 -0.28
C ASP A 95 4.49 1.77 0.31
N MET A 96 5.28 1.76 1.36
CA MET A 96 5.61 0.55 2.11
C MET A 96 5.39 0.77 3.60
N LYS A 97 4.98 -0.29 4.29
CA LYS A 97 4.94 -0.34 5.75
C LYS A 97 6.14 -1.15 6.22
N VAL A 98 6.88 -0.61 7.16
CA VAL A 98 8.14 -1.18 7.63
C VAL A 98 8.11 -1.38 9.14
N VAL A 99 8.52 -2.57 9.58
CA VAL A 99 8.73 -2.90 11.00
C VAL A 99 10.16 -3.41 11.19
N ILE A 100 10.89 -2.81 12.11
CA ILE A 100 12.25 -3.24 12.41
C ILE A 100 12.21 -4.48 13.31
N VAL A 101 12.90 -5.54 12.88
CA VAL A 101 12.99 -6.83 13.59
C VAL A 101 14.26 -6.91 14.41
N SER A 102 15.40 -6.51 13.83
CA SER A 102 16.69 -6.49 14.54
C SER A 102 17.63 -5.44 13.96
N GLY A 103 18.68 -5.09 14.72
CA GLY A 103 19.63 -4.05 14.37
C GLY A 103 19.09 -2.64 14.58
N THR A 104 19.84 -1.64 14.11
CA THR A 104 19.41 -0.22 14.11
C THR A 104 19.34 0.28 12.68
N TYR A 105 18.13 0.43 12.19
CA TYR A 105 17.83 1.01 10.88
C TYR A 105 17.84 2.53 10.98
N ILE A 106 18.52 3.19 10.06
CA ILE A 106 18.63 4.65 10.04
C ILE A 106 17.94 5.16 8.78
N GLN A 107 16.86 5.90 8.97
CA GLN A 107 16.08 6.55 7.93
C GLN A 107 16.39 8.04 7.91
N ALA A 108 16.88 8.57 6.81
CA ALA A 108 17.21 9.99 6.69
C ALA A 108 16.49 10.64 5.48
N PRO A 109 15.33 11.30 5.71
CA PRO A 109 14.67 12.07 4.67
C PRO A 109 15.56 13.22 4.20
N GLU A 110 15.55 13.51 2.90
CA GLU A 110 16.36 14.58 2.34
C GLU A 110 16.08 15.93 3.04
N GLY A 111 17.14 16.59 3.51
CA GLY A 111 17.04 17.88 4.18
C GLY A 111 16.41 17.85 5.58
N LYS A 112 16.27 16.68 6.19
CA LYS A 112 15.74 16.52 7.55
C LYS A 112 16.68 15.71 8.43
N PRO A 113 16.55 15.80 9.77
CA PRO A 113 17.28 14.92 10.69
C PRO A 113 16.99 13.44 10.43
N GLU A 114 17.97 12.58 10.68
CA GLU A 114 17.80 11.13 10.63
C GLU A 114 16.96 10.60 11.79
N PHE A 115 16.30 9.48 11.55
CA PHE A 115 15.62 8.66 12.55
C PHE A 115 16.40 7.36 12.75
N ARG A 116 16.77 7.07 13.98
CA ARG A 116 17.42 5.81 14.37
C ARG A 116 16.38 4.88 14.98
N LEU A 117 16.08 3.79 14.31
CA LEU A 117 14.95 2.91 14.58
C LEU A 117 15.45 1.54 15.01
N GLY A 118 15.25 1.20 16.27
CA GLY A 118 15.55 -0.11 16.83
C GLY A 118 14.40 -1.12 16.66
N PRO A 119 14.59 -2.37 17.13
CA PRO A 119 13.58 -3.43 17.05
C PRO A 119 12.23 -3.01 17.62
N GLY A 120 11.13 -3.39 16.93
CA GLY A 120 9.76 -2.99 17.26
C GLY A 120 9.34 -1.63 16.71
N SER A 121 10.24 -0.82 16.18
CA SER A 121 9.89 0.44 15.52
C SER A 121 9.10 0.20 14.24
N TYR A 122 8.14 1.09 13.98
CA TYR A 122 7.33 1.10 12.77
C TYR A 122 7.45 2.45 12.06
N PHE A 123 7.47 2.43 10.73
CA PHE A 123 7.23 3.62 9.92
C PHE A 123 6.54 3.26 8.60
N MET A 124 5.87 4.24 8.01
CA MET A 124 5.39 4.16 6.64
C MET A 124 6.37 4.92 5.76
N GLN A 125 6.93 4.22 4.77
CA GLN A 125 7.78 4.78 3.73
C GLN A 125 6.89 5.25 2.58
N PRO A 126 6.76 6.56 2.31
CA PRO A 126 6.01 7.03 1.16
C PRO A 126 6.70 6.64 -0.15
N GLY A 127 5.90 6.32 -1.17
CA GLY A 127 6.34 6.20 -2.56
C GLY A 127 6.38 7.56 -3.28
N GLY A 128 6.57 7.51 -4.60
CA GLY A 128 6.63 8.68 -5.45
C GLY A 128 7.91 9.48 -5.27
N ASP A 129 7.78 10.78 -5.02
CA ASP A 129 8.91 11.71 -4.98
C ASP A 129 9.58 11.82 -3.59
N TYR A 130 9.24 10.96 -2.63
CA TYR A 130 9.82 11.01 -1.29
C TYR A 130 11.27 10.51 -1.29
N ARG A 131 12.21 11.46 -1.20
CA ARG A 131 13.66 11.21 -1.30
C ARG A 131 14.25 10.99 0.08
N HIS A 132 15.05 9.93 0.22
CA HIS A 132 15.70 9.57 1.49
C HIS A 132 16.94 8.71 1.26
N THR A 133 17.77 8.58 2.30
CA THR A 133 18.81 7.56 2.40
C THR A 133 18.43 6.55 3.47
N THR A 134 18.95 5.34 3.32
CA THR A 134 18.80 4.25 4.30
C THR A 134 20.16 3.73 4.70
N THR A 135 20.41 3.60 6.00
CA THR A 135 21.65 3.03 6.51
C THR A 135 21.34 1.99 7.59
N CYS A 136 22.10 0.89 7.61
CA CYS A 136 22.16 0.00 8.74
C CYS A 136 23.34 0.38 9.64
N ASP A 137 23.13 0.51 10.95
CA ASP A 137 24.20 0.81 11.90
C ASP A 137 25.32 -0.23 11.82
N LYS A 138 26.55 0.18 12.13
CA LYS A 138 27.74 -0.68 12.04
C LYS A 138 27.80 -1.76 13.12
N ALA A 139 26.96 -1.67 14.16
CA ALA A 139 27.02 -2.60 15.29
C ALA A 139 26.52 -4.00 14.95
N SER A 140 25.57 -4.13 14.03
CA SER A 140 24.99 -5.44 13.63
C SER A 140 24.19 -5.30 12.33
N ASP A 141 23.92 -6.43 11.67
CA ASP A 141 22.99 -6.49 10.55
C ASP A 141 21.60 -5.97 10.96
N CYS A 142 20.92 -5.35 10.03
CA CYS A 142 19.53 -4.94 10.18
C CYS A 142 18.61 -5.93 9.48
N VAL A 143 17.57 -6.40 10.19
CA VAL A 143 16.46 -7.16 9.61
C VAL A 143 15.20 -6.37 9.82
N PHE A 144 14.39 -6.21 8.79
CA PHE A 144 13.11 -5.52 8.86
C PHE A 144 12.08 -6.16 7.93
N PHE A 145 10.83 -6.14 8.37
CA PHE A 145 9.69 -6.57 7.57
C PHE A 145 9.19 -5.41 6.71
N VAL A 146 8.83 -5.72 5.46
CA VAL A 146 8.22 -4.78 4.53
C VAL A 146 6.93 -5.36 3.98
N GLU A 147 5.85 -4.58 4.03
CA GLU A 147 4.62 -4.81 3.29
C GLU A 147 4.50 -3.76 2.19
N GLY A 148 4.35 -4.20 0.94
CA GLY A 148 4.17 -3.34 -0.23
C GLY A 148 2.96 -3.75 -1.07
N LYS A 149 2.49 -2.84 -1.94
CA LYS A 149 1.33 -3.06 -2.85
C LYS A 149 1.73 -3.37 -4.28
N GLY A 150 2.99 -3.21 -4.62
CA GLY A 150 3.55 -3.42 -5.95
C GLY A 150 5.00 -3.86 -5.85
N PRO A 151 5.70 -4.07 -6.97
CA PRO A 151 7.07 -4.52 -6.94
C PRO A 151 7.94 -3.56 -6.12
N PHE A 152 8.82 -4.14 -5.30
CA PHE A 152 9.84 -3.38 -4.60
C PHE A 152 10.84 -2.84 -5.63
N ASP A 153 11.11 -1.56 -5.57
CA ASP A 153 12.16 -0.91 -6.35
C ASP A 153 12.94 0.09 -5.49
N LEU A 154 14.14 0.41 -5.90
CA LEU A 154 14.97 1.48 -5.37
C LEU A 154 15.47 2.28 -6.56
N LYS A 155 15.06 3.54 -6.65
CA LYS A 155 15.40 4.46 -7.74
C LYS A 155 16.40 5.49 -7.24
N PRO A 156 17.70 5.33 -7.52
CA PRO A 156 18.69 6.33 -7.14
C PRO A 156 18.35 7.69 -7.77
N VAL A 157 18.57 8.75 -7.00
CA VAL A 157 18.40 10.13 -7.46
C VAL A 157 19.67 10.92 -7.24
N ASP A 158 20.03 11.76 -8.20
CA ASP A 158 21.19 12.62 -8.08
C ASP A 158 20.98 13.68 -6.99
N ALA A 159 21.88 13.74 -6.02
CA ALA A 159 21.91 14.82 -5.05
C ALA A 159 22.23 16.14 -5.79
N GLY A 160 21.20 16.91 -6.16
CA GLY A 160 21.38 18.19 -6.86
C GLY A 160 20.40 18.47 -7.99
N LYS A 161 19.64 17.50 -8.49
CA LYS A 161 18.49 17.79 -9.35
C LYS A 161 17.25 18.01 -8.48
N ALA A 162 17.00 19.27 -8.08
CA ALA A 162 15.71 19.64 -7.53
C ALA A 162 14.63 19.26 -8.55
N SER A 163 13.57 18.58 -8.09
CA SER A 163 12.38 18.35 -8.92
C SER A 163 11.82 19.71 -9.30
N THR A 164 12.07 20.15 -10.52
CA THR A 164 11.37 21.30 -11.11
C THR A 164 9.95 20.85 -11.40
N LYS A 165 9.01 21.32 -10.56
CA LYS A 165 7.58 21.31 -10.88
C LYS A 165 7.25 22.38 -11.88
#